data_7944773020198d79cf604867cd3cf88c
#
_entry.id   7944773020198d79cf604867cd3cf88c
#
_cell.length_a   1.000
_cell.length_b   1.000
_cell.length_c   1.000
_cell.angle_alpha   90.00
_cell.angle_beta   90.00
_cell.angle_gamma   90.00
#
_symmetry.space_group_name_H-M   'P 1'
#
loop_
_entity.id
_entity.type
_entity.pdbx_description
1 polymer ?
#
loop_
_entity_poly.entity_id
_entity_poly.type
_entity_poly.pdbx_seq_one_letter_code
_entity_poly.pdbx_strand_id
1 'polypeptide(L)'
;MTVRSSVARSGRVLALVGIAALTAACSSGGSDRSQAGATQTAAAPTPTGSAAAPTPTPTPNLPGGCDQMLPFTDLDQALGRPLFGPSRYVLGVAEPSIGRTGRVTCQFGLQPNGRGAAPLEVGVSTYKDADSANERVAATVAALRSTATSQRSATVAGQQAVLIGTKKDYNLVVAQGDRTVAVTIARTLHVASLDKAAVGVAERVLANWGQ
;
A
#
# COMPACT_ATOMS: atom_id res chain seq x y z
N MET A 1 -35.52 8.33 42.84
CA MET A 1 -34.63 9.48 42.60
C MET A 1 -34.40 9.59 41.09
N THR A 2 -35.04 10.57 40.48
CA THR A 2 -35.16 10.77 39.04
C THR A 2 -34.20 11.90 38.67
N VAL A 3 -33.16 11.63 37.90
CA VAL A 3 -32.24 12.65 37.39
C VAL A 3 -32.52 12.85 35.92
N ARG A 4 -33.09 13.99 35.60
CA ARG A 4 -33.24 14.53 34.23
C ARG A 4 -31.89 15.14 33.81
N SER A 5 -31.35 14.78 32.68
CA SER A 5 -30.22 15.45 32.06
C SER A 5 -30.64 16.06 30.72
N SER A 6 -30.30 17.33 30.62
CA SER A 6 -30.67 18.27 29.58
C SER A 6 -29.92 18.03 28.27
N VAL A 7 -30.65 18.22 27.17
CA VAL A 7 -30.18 18.27 25.78
C VAL A 7 -29.59 19.66 25.53
N ALA A 8 -28.33 19.76 25.13
CA ALA A 8 -27.75 20.97 24.57
C ALA A 8 -27.58 20.79 23.05
N ARG A 9 -28.36 21.57 22.31
CA ARG A 9 -28.21 21.83 20.86
C ARG A 9 -27.22 22.98 20.69
N SER A 10 -26.24 22.79 19.84
CA SER A 10 -25.42 23.85 19.21
C SER A 10 -24.86 23.26 17.94
N GLY A 11 -25.04 23.74 16.77
CA GLY A 11 -24.83 25.05 16.22
C GLY A 11 -24.10 24.79 14.90
N ARG A 12 -24.84 24.82 13.75
CA ARG A 12 -24.29 24.73 12.39
C ARG A 12 -23.41 25.96 12.13
N VAL A 13 -22.16 25.72 11.68
CA VAL A 13 -21.38 26.73 10.95
C VAL A 13 -21.11 26.17 9.55
N LEU A 14 -21.79 26.75 8.57
CA LEU A 14 -21.47 26.63 7.15
C LEU A 14 -20.28 27.55 6.87
N ALA A 15 -19.16 26.98 6.42
CA ALA A 15 -18.09 27.73 5.78
C ALA A 15 -18.07 27.36 4.28
N LEU A 16 -18.59 28.27 3.47
CA LEU A 16 -18.38 28.32 2.03
C LEU A 16 -16.95 28.79 1.75
N VAL A 17 -16.14 27.98 1.09
CA VAL A 17 -14.86 28.41 0.52
C VAL A 17 -14.89 28.20 -0.99
N GLY A 18 -14.67 29.32 -1.68
CA GLY A 18 -14.82 29.48 -3.13
C GLY A 18 -13.76 28.74 -3.96
N ILE A 19 -14.22 28.32 -5.12
CA ILE A 19 -13.43 27.73 -6.19
C ILE A 19 -12.85 28.88 -7.03
N ALA A 20 -11.53 29.02 -7.06
CA ALA A 20 -10.81 29.85 -8.01
C ALA A 20 -10.38 29.02 -9.22
N ALA A 21 -11.02 29.25 -10.36
CA ALA A 21 -10.65 28.68 -11.65
C ALA A 21 -9.49 29.50 -12.25
N LEU A 22 -8.36 28.87 -12.50
CA LEU A 22 -7.27 29.43 -13.29
C LEU A 22 -7.35 28.87 -14.72
N THR A 23 -7.77 29.69 -15.65
CA THR A 23 -7.71 29.45 -17.10
C THR A 23 -6.34 29.86 -17.61
N ALA A 24 -5.54 28.91 -18.11
CA ALA A 24 -4.32 29.21 -18.88
C ALA A 24 -4.65 29.23 -20.37
N ALA A 25 -4.42 30.39 -20.99
CA ALA A 25 -4.59 30.63 -22.41
C ALA A 25 -3.42 30.08 -23.22
N CYS A 26 -3.72 29.26 -24.23
CA CYS A 26 -2.77 28.94 -25.31
C CYS A 26 -2.72 30.06 -26.30
N SER A 27 -1.54 30.63 -26.50
CA SER A 27 -1.25 31.61 -27.57
C SER A 27 -0.53 30.91 -28.72
N SER A 28 -1.24 30.73 -29.82
CA SER A 28 -0.69 30.35 -31.12
C SER A 28 -0.23 31.59 -31.85
N GLY A 29 1.07 31.67 -32.13
CA GLY A 29 1.66 32.73 -32.99
C GLY A 29 2.36 32.09 -34.20
N GLY A 30 1.71 32.12 -35.33
CA GLY A 30 2.34 31.82 -36.60
C GLY A 30 3.13 33.02 -37.09
N SER A 31 4.25 32.80 -37.79
CA SER A 31 4.84 33.72 -38.72
C SER A 31 5.65 32.94 -39.74
N ASP A 32 5.12 32.91 -40.96
CA ASP A 32 5.82 32.63 -42.21
C ASP A 32 6.99 33.59 -42.39
N ARG A 33 8.15 33.07 -42.73
CA ARG A 33 9.16 33.77 -43.53
C ARG A 33 9.94 32.77 -44.36
N SER A 34 9.59 32.77 -45.63
CA SER A 34 10.42 32.23 -46.71
C SER A 34 11.74 32.97 -46.76
N GLN A 35 12.86 32.26 -46.73
CA GLN A 35 14.12 32.76 -47.23
C GLN A 35 14.91 31.62 -47.88
N ALA A 36 15.24 31.89 -49.15
CA ALA A 36 15.96 31.03 -50.08
C ALA A 36 17.45 30.90 -49.73
N GLY A 37 18.01 29.73 -49.98
CA GLY A 37 19.32 29.54 -50.55
C GLY A 37 20.52 29.61 -49.61
N ALA A 38 21.02 28.43 -49.18
CA ALA A 38 22.45 28.15 -49.13
C ALA A 38 22.64 26.62 -49.02
N THR A 39 23.26 26.09 -50.07
CA THR A 39 23.73 24.70 -50.13
C THR A 39 24.85 24.53 -49.12
N GLN A 40 24.57 23.92 -47.97
CA GLN A 40 25.59 23.46 -47.05
C GLN A 40 25.68 21.94 -47.13
N THR A 41 26.84 21.50 -47.57
CA THR A 41 27.30 20.10 -47.56
C THR A 41 27.19 19.58 -46.12
N ALA A 42 26.23 18.71 -45.88
CA ALA A 42 26.04 18.08 -44.60
C ALA A 42 27.16 17.05 -44.37
N ALA A 43 28.04 17.33 -43.41
CA ALA A 43 28.93 16.35 -42.82
C ALA A 43 28.04 15.34 -42.05
N ALA A 44 28.21 14.06 -42.36
CA ALA A 44 27.51 12.97 -41.68
C ALA A 44 27.79 13.01 -40.18
N PRO A 45 26.77 12.94 -39.30
CA PRO A 45 27.01 12.79 -37.87
C PRO A 45 27.57 11.41 -37.61
N THR A 46 28.74 11.36 -37.01
CA THR A 46 29.34 10.15 -36.44
C THR A 46 28.42 9.61 -35.34
N PRO A 47 27.98 8.34 -35.35
CA PRO A 47 27.22 7.79 -34.28
C PRO A 47 28.11 7.53 -33.07
N THR A 48 28.30 8.52 -32.21
CA THR A 48 28.97 8.38 -30.92
C THR A 48 27.90 8.18 -29.84
N GLY A 49 27.86 7.00 -29.29
CA GLY A 49 27.03 6.75 -28.12
C GLY A 49 26.41 5.37 -28.17
N SER A 50 27.25 4.34 -27.90
CA SER A 50 26.72 3.06 -27.43
C SER A 50 26.02 3.35 -26.10
N ALA A 51 24.71 3.50 -26.12
CA ALA A 51 23.92 3.56 -24.90
C ALA A 51 24.21 2.28 -24.12
N ALA A 52 24.78 2.42 -22.93
CA ALA A 52 24.97 1.31 -22.01
C ALA A 52 23.61 0.63 -21.82
N ALA A 53 23.55 -0.69 -22.05
CA ALA A 53 22.35 -1.46 -21.80
C ALA A 53 21.92 -1.22 -20.35
N PRO A 54 20.63 -1.02 -20.08
CA PRO A 54 20.15 -0.83 -18.72
C PRO A 54 20.58 -2.03 -17.87
N THR A 55 21.28 -1.77 -16.79
CA THR A 55 21.64 -2.78 -15.81
C THR A 55 20.35 -3.46 -15.35
N PRO A 56 20.25 -4.80 -15.42
CA PRO A 56 19.03 -5.48 -15.00
C PRO A 56 18.75 -5.13 -13.55
N THR A 57 17.57 -4.52 -13.31
CA THR A 57 17.08 -4.28 -11.96
C THR A 57 16.89 -5.64 -11.29
N PRO A 58 17.47 -5.89 -10.11
CA PRO A 58 17.30 -7.17 -9.42
C PRO A 58 15.81 -7.44 -9.25
N THR A 59 15.39 -8.64 -9.65
CA THR A 59 14.00 -9.08 -9.47
C THR A 59 13.72 -9.12 -7.96
N PRO A 60 12.70 -8.43 -7.47
CA PRO A 60 12.39 -8.44 -6.05
C PRO A 60 12.06 -9.86 -5.60
N ASN A 61 12.63 -10.30 -4.47
CA ASN A 61 12.31 -11.60 -3.88
C ASN A 61 10.92 -11.52 -3.21
N LEU A 62 9.87 -11.68 -4.00
CA LEU A 62 8.48 -11.67 -3.57
C LEU A 62 7.90 -13.09 -3.61
N PRO A 63 6.96 -13.45 -2.72
CA PRO A 63 6.25 -14.73 -2.79
C PRO A 63 5.54 -14.87 -4.14
N GLY A 64 5.63 -16.06 -4.77
CA GLY A 64 5.04 -16.35 -6.07
C GLY A 64 3.54 -16.66 -6.01
N GLY A 65 2.96 -16.81 -4.81
CA GLY A 65 1.56 -17.12 -4.58
C GLY A 65 1.13 -16.84 -3.15
N CYS A 66 -0.19 -16.83 -2.90
CA CYS A 66 -0.73 -16.61 -1.57
C CYS A 66 -0.44 -17.78 -0.62
N ASP A 67 -0.37 -19.00 -1.13
CA ASP A 67 -0.02 -20.21 -0.41
C ASP A 67 1.45 -20.22 0.03
N GLN A 68 2.34 -19.63 -0.76
CA GLN A 68 3.75 -19.43 -0.35
C GLN A 68 3.89 -18.34 0.71
N MET A 69 3.08 -17.27 0.60
CA MET A 69 3.10 -16.18 1.58
C MET A 69 2.51 -16.61 2.93
N LEU A 70 1.36 -17.27 2.88
CA LEU A 70 0.60 -17.67 4.06
C LEU A 70 -0.23 -18.92 3.73
N PRO A 71 0.29 -20.13 3.99
CA PRO A 71 -0.45 -21.38 3.85
C PRO A 71 -1.74 -21.35 4.68
N PHE A 72 -2.79 -22.00 4.21
CA PHE A 72 -4.09 -22.03 4.92
C PHE A 72 -3.98 -22.57 6.35
N THR A 73 -3.11 -23.55 6.59
CA THR A 73 -2.86 -24.07 7.94
C THR A 73 -2.31 -23.00 8.89
N ASP A 74 -1.40 -22.15 8.40
CA ASP A 74 -0.81 -21.06 9.16
C ASP A 74 -1.82 -19.94 9.38
N LEU A 75 -2.63 -19.67 8.35
CA LEU A 75 -3.72 -18.71 8.42
C LEU A 75 -4.74 -19.09 9.48
N ASP A 76 -5.23 -20.34 9.46
CA ASP A 76 -6.21 -20.85 10.42
C ASP A 76 -5.69 -20.80 11.87
N GLN A 77 -4.41 -21.13 12.06
CA GLN A 77 -3.76 -21.03 13.37
C GLN A 77 -3.64 -19.58 13.84
N ALA A 78 -3.27 -18.65 12.95
CA ALA A 78 -3.16 -17.22 13.29
C ALA A 78 -4.51 -16.60 13.64
N LEU A 79 -5.58 -17.00 12.95
CA LEU A 79 -6.94 -16.54 13.20
C LEU A 79 -7.64 -17.25 14.35
N GLY A 80 -7.14 -18.43 14.76
CA GLY A 80 -7.80 -19.33 15.73
C GLY A 80 -9.08 -19.97 15.19
N ARG A 81 -9.28 -19.95 13.88
CA ARG A 81 -10.44 -20.52 13.19
C ARG A 81 -10.19 -20.66 11.69
N PRO A 82 -10.85 -21.59 11.00
CA PRO A 82 -10.78 -21.68 9.55
C PRO A 82 -11.34 -20.42 8.87
N LEU A 83 -10.67 -19.98 7.81
CA LEU A 83 -11.16 -18.96 6.91
C LEU A 83 -11.53 -19.60 5.58
N PHE A 84 -12.84 -19.71 5.33
CA PHE A 84 -13.36 -20.30 4.11
C PHE A 84 -13.39 -19.31 2.95
N GLY A 85 -13.28 -19.84 1.73
CA GLY A 85 -13.35 -19.09 0.48
C GLY A 85 -12.02 -19.06 -0.27
N PRO A 86 -12.06 -18.67 -1.56
CA PRO A 86 -10.86 -18.59 -2.37
C PRO A 86 -9.94 -17.44 -1.92
N SER A 87 -8.67 -17.56 -2.27
CA SER A 87 -7.70 -16.47 -2.21
C SER A 87 -7.49 -15.85 -3.59
N ARG A 88 -7.06 -14.58 -3.61
CA ARG A 88 -6.67 -13.88 -4.83
C ARG A 88 -5.31 -13.25 -4.65
N TYR A 89 -4.41 -13.58 -5.57
CA TYR A 89 -3.07 -13.03 -5.66
C TYR A 89 -3.09 -11.81 -6.59
N VAL A 90 -2.54 -10.68 -6.14
CA VAL A 90 -2.46 -9.44 -6.90
C VAL A 90 -1.01 -8.97 -6.90
N LEU A 91 -0.39 -8.99 -8.06
CA LEU A 91 0.95 -8.44 -8.26
C LEU A 91 0.85 -6.93 -8.46
N GLY A 92 1.55 -6.17 -7.64
CA GLY A 92 1.67 -4.72 -7.77
C GLY A 92 2.95 -4.33 -8.52
N VAL A 93 2.95 -3.13 -9.07
CA VAL A 93 4.10 -2.58 -9.78
C VAL A 93 5.12 -1.95 -8.83
N ALA A 94 6.37 -1.88 -9.27
CA ALA A 94 7.39 -1.07 -8.62
C ALA A 94 6.97 0.42 -8.60
N GLU A 95 7.42 1.15 -7.60
CA GLU A 95 7.14 2.58 -7.44
C GLU A 95 8.42 3.30 -6.97
N PRO A 96 9.29 3.66 -7.91
CA PRO A 96 10.61 4.22 -7.59
C PRO A 96 10.57 5.51 -6.76
N SER A 97 9.49 6.30 -6.90
CA SER A 97 9.30 7.56 -6.16
C SER A 97 9.31 7.40 -4.65
N ILE A 98 8.93 6.21 -4.15
CA ILE A 98 8.97 5.83 -2.74
C ILE A 98 9.96 4.69 -2.46
N GLY A 99 10.87 4.41 -3.40
CA GLY A 99 11.86 3.36 -3.29
C GLY A 99 11.31 1.93 -3.34
N ARG A 100 10.01 1.72 -3.68
CA ARG A 100 9.42 0.39 -3.74
C ARG A 100 9.85 -0.34 -5.01
N THR A 101 10.47 -1.51 -4.85
CA THR A 101 10.96 -2.36 -5.95
C THR A 101 9.93 -3.41 -6.37
N GLY A 102 9.02 -3.80 -5.46
CA GLY A 102 7.95 -4.73 -5.78
C GLY A 102 6.87 -4.78 -4.70
N ARG A 103 5.70 -5.34 -5.05
CA ARG A 103 4.58 -5.55 -4.13
C ARG A 103 3.74 -6.75 -4.56
N VAL A 104 3.27 -7.48 -3.57
CA VAL A 104 2.24 -8.51 -3.71
C VAL A 104 1.18 -8.29 -2.65
N THR A 105 -0.07 -8.52 -3.03
CA THR A 105 -1.20 -8.50 -2.10
C THR A 105 -1.98 -9.80 -2.26
N CYS A 106 -2.21 -10.49 -1.14
CA CYS A 106 -3.09 -11.63 -1.06
C CYS A 106 -4.38 -11.28 -0.33
N GLN A 107 -5.48 -11.59 -0.94
CA GLN A 107 -6.83 -11.42 -0.40
C GLN A 107 -7.41 -12.79 -0.09
N PHE A 108 -7.79 -13.04 1.16
CA PHE A 108 -8.25 -14.34 1.63
C PHE A 108 -9.73 -14.29 2.06
N GLY A 109 -10.42 -15.40 1.92
CA GLY A 109 -11.81 -15.55 2.33
C GLY A 109 -12.79 -14.83 1.42
N LEU A 110 -12.48 -14.69 0.15
CA LEU A 110 -13.38 -14.09 -0.85
C LEU A 110 -14.67 -14.92 -1.00
N GLN A 111 -15.73 -14.28 -1.44
CA GLN A 111 -16.93 -15.01 -1.85
C GLN A 111 -16.63 -15.93 -3.05
N PRO A 112 -17.40 -17.02 -3.25
CA PRO A 112 -17.16 -17.96 -4.33
C PRO A 112 -17.14 -17.34 -5.74
N ASN A 113 -17.83 -16.22 -5.92
CA ASN A 113 -17.82 -15.45 -7.17
C ASN A 113 -16.60 -14.51 -7.30
N GLY A 114 -15.67 -14.51 -6.34
CA GLY A 114 -14.49 -13.64 -6.29
C GLY A 114 -14.79 -12.15 -6.11
N ARG A 115 -16.04 -11.79 -5.82
CA ARG A 115 -16.49 -10.41 -5.63
C ARG A 115 -16.56 -10.04 -4.14
N GLY A 116 -16.61 -8.73 -3.90
CA GLY A 116 -16.69 -8.17 -2.54
C GLY A 116 -15.31 -7.91 -1.93
N ALA A 117 -15.32 -7.29 -0.75
CA ALA A 117 -14.12 -7.05 0.02
C ALA A 117 -13.66 -8.34 0.70
N ALA A 118 -12.36 -8.61 0.65
CA ALA A 118 -11.77 -9.72 1.38
C ALA A 118 -11.85 -9.45 2.90
N PRO A 119 -12.24 -10.42 3.71
CA PRO A 119 -12.22 -10.27 5.17
C PRO A 119 -10.79 -10.20 5.73
N LEU A 120 -9.80 -10.70 4.99
CA LEU A 120 -8.39 -10.56 5.30
C LEU A 120 -7.61 -10.20 4.03
N GLU A 121 -6.78 -9.18 4.13
CA GLU A 121 -5.81 -8.80 3.10
C GLU A 121 -4.41 -8.75 3.72
N VAL A 122 -3.44 -9.33 3.03
CA VAL A 122 -2.02 -9.29 3.40
C VAL A 122 -1.22 -8.75 2.23
N GLY A 123 -0.56 -7.62 2.45
CA GLY A 123 0.35 -7.02 1.50
C GLY A 123 1.80 -7.16 1.94
N VAL A 124 2.67 -7.60 1.04
CA VAL A 124 4.12 -7.58 1.23
C VAL A 124 4.76 -6.70 0.16
N SER A 125 5.77 -5.94 0.53
CA SER A 125 6.50 -5.08 -0.41
C SER A 125 7.98 -5.11 -0.12
N THR A 126 8.78 -4.98 -1.18
CA THR A 126 10.23 -4.79 -1.12
C THR A 126 10.59 -3.36 -1.49
N TYR A 127 11.65 -2.86 -0.90
CA TYR A 127 12.16 -1.50 -1.11
C TYR A 127 13.64 -1.55 -1.45
N LYS A 128 14.18 -0.45 -1.94
CA LYS A 128 15.61 -0.31 -2.26
C LYS A 128 16.50 -0.42 -1.02
N ASP A 129 15.97 -0.04 0.17
CA ASP A 129 16.68 -0.02 1.44
C ASP A 129 15.69 -0.05 2.62
N ALA A 130 16.23 -0.24 3.84
CA ALA A 130 15.47 -0.28 5.07
C ALA A 130 14.84 1.08 5.44
N ASP A 131 15.49 2.18 5.08
CA ASP A 131 14.97 3.53 5.36
C ASP A 131 13.68 3.77 4.57
N SER A 132 13.68 3.43 3.28
CA SER A 132 12.48 3.52 2.42
C SER A 132 11.33 2.63 2.94
N ALA A 133 11.64 1.43 3.48
CA ALA A 133 10.64 0.57 4.10
C ALA A 133 10.05 1.22 5.37
N ASN A 134 10.88 1.77 6.24
CA ASN A 134 10.45 2.46 7.46
C ASN A 134 9.65 3.75 7.16
N GLU A 135 10.08 4.54 6.19
CA GLU A 135 9.34 5.73 5.72
C GLU A 135 7.95 5.32 5.20
N ARG A 136 7.85 4.18 4.51
CA ARG A 136 6.56 3.68 4.05
C ARG A 136 5.64 3.27 5.19
N VAL A 137 6.16 2.61 6.23
CA VAL A 137 5.39 2.31 7.43
C VAL A 137 4.87 3.60 8.06
N ALA A 138 5.73 4.60 8.25
CA ALA A 138 5.35 5.90 8.81
C ALA A 138 4.27 6.60 7.95
N ALA A 139 4.42 6.62 6.63
CA ALA A 139 3.45 7.19 5.70
C ALA A 139 2.10 6.45 5.74
N THR A 140 2.11 5.12 5.86
CA THR A 140 0.88 4.31 5.98
C THR A 140 0.15 4.62 7.29
N VAL A 141 0.88 4.70 8.41
CA VAL A 141 0.32 5.10 9.72
C VAL A 141 -0.29 6.50 9.64
N ALA A 142 0.41 7.46 9.04
CA ALA A 142 -0.07 8.83 8.87
C ALA A 142 -1.36 8.89 8.02
N ALA A 143 -1.42 8.12 6.93
CA ALA A 143 -2.61 8.06 6.07
C ALA A 143 -3.85 7.48 6.78
N LEU A 144 -3.65 6.48 7.64
CA LEU A 144 -4.75 5.87 8.41
C LEU A 144 -5.20 6.69 9.63
N ARG A 145 -4.39 7.65 10.07
CA ARG A 145 -4.63 8.42 11.31
C ARG A 145 -5.97 9.15 11.31
N SER A 146 -6.40 9.68 10.19
CA SER A 146 -7.67 10.43 10.07
C SER A 146 -8.92 9.56 10.28
N THR A 147 -8.81 8.26 10.05
CA THR A 147 -9.91 7.29 10.21
C THR A 147 -9.72 6.36 11.40
N ALA A 148 -8.58 6.50 12.10
CA ALA A 148 -8.23 5.65 13.25
C ALA A 148 -9.19 5.89 14.44
N THR A 149 -9.67 4.80 15.02
CA THR A 149 -10.39 4.78 16.30
C THR A 149 -9.49 4.32 17.45
N SER A 150 -8.39 3.66 17.12
CA SER A 150 -7.34 3.26 18.06
C SER A 150 -5.99 3.14 17.34
N GLN A 151 -4.91 3.40 18.05
CA GLN A 151 -3.54 3.14 17.59
C GLN A 151 -2.74 2.59 18.76
N ARG A 152 -1.98 1.50 18.51
CA ARG A 152 -1.13 0.84 19.51
C ARG A 152 0.15 0.34 18.87
N SER A 153 1.20 0.18 19.66
CA SER A 153 2.42 -0.51 19.26
C SER A 153 2.26 -2.01 19.55
N ALA A 154 2.93 -2.83 18.74
CA ALA A 154 3.09 -4.26 18.94
C ALA A 154 4.50 -4.68 18.54
N THR A 155 4.90 -5.90 18.88
CA THR A 155 6.14 -6.51 18.40
C THR A 155 5.77 -7.67 17.49
N VAL A 156 6.40 -7.74 16.31
CA VAL A 156 6.22 -8.81 15.32
C VAL A 156 7.62 -9.29 14.91
N ALA A 157 7.93 -10.54 15.16
CA ALA A 157 9.27 -11.12 14.87
C ALA A 157 10.43 -10.23 15.37
N GLY A 158 10.30 -9.63 16.55
CA GLY A 158 11.30 -8.73 17.14
C GLY A 158 11.30 -7.30 16.58
N GLN A 159 10.48 -6.98 15.58
CA GLN A 159 10.36 -5.65 14.99
C GLN A 159 9.20 -4.87 15.60
N GLN A 160 9.36 -3.54 15.67
CA GLN A 160 8.28 -2.67 16.11
C GLN A 160 7.21 -2.55 15.02
N ALA A 161 5.99 -2.91 15.36
CA ALA A 161 4.81 -2.81 14.50
C ALA A 161 3.81 -1.79 15.05
N VAL A 162 2.94 -1.28 14.17
CA VAL A 162 1.84 -0.39 14.55
C VAL A 162 0.51 -1.05 14.20
N LEU A 163 -0.38 -1.11 15.19
CA LEU A 163 -1.75 -1.58 15.10
C LEU A 163 -2.70 -0.38 15.03
N ILE A 164 -3.56 -0.34 14.03
CA ILE A 164 -4.51 0.76 13.81
C ILE A 164 -5.91 0.20 13.59
N GLY A 165 -6.79 0.46 14.54
CA GLY A 165 -8.20 0.17 14.39
C GLY A 165 -8.93 1.31 13.70
N THR A 166 -9.75 1.01 12.71
CA THR A 166 -10.73 1.91 12.11
C THR A 166 -12.15 1.43 12.42
N LYS A 167 -13.17 2.10 11.92
CA LYS A 167 -14.57 1.63 12.05
C LYS A 167 -14.83 0.32 11.31
N LYS A 168 -14.11 0.08 10.20
CA LYS A 168 -14.34 -1.08 9.32
C LYS A 168 -13.30 -2.17 9.50
N ASP A 169 -12.05 -1.79 9.72
CA ASP A 169 -10.90 -2.67 9.62
C ASP A 169 -9.98 -2.54 10.82
N TYR A 170 -9.13 -3.53 10.96
CA TYR A 170 -8.02 -3.55 11.88
C TYR A 170 -6.73 -3.78 11.08
N ASN A 171 -5.81 -2.85 11.17
CA ASN A 171 -4.61 -2.82 10.33
C ASN A 171 -3.36 -3.02 11.20
N LEU A 172 -2.41 -3.81 10.71
CA LEU A 172 -1.07 -3.92 11.24
C LEU A 172 -0.09 -3.58 10.13
N VAL A 173 0.93 -2.78 10.45
CA VAL A 173 2.04 -2.50 9.54
C VAL A 173 3.37 -2.66 10.28
N VAL A 174 4.33 -3.31 9.62
CA VAL A 174 5.68 -3.57 10.15
C VAL A 174 6.71 -3.51 9.03
N ALA A 175 7.92 -3.04 9.35
CA ALA A 175 9.09 -3.15 8.47
C ALA A 175 10.08 -4.15 9.07
N GLN A 176 10.78 -4.91 8.20
CA GLN A 176 11.90 -5.76 8.54
C GLN A 176 12.96 -5.64 7.44
N GLY A 177 14.06 -4.96 7.74
CA GLY A 177 15.05 -4.63 6.73
C GLY A 177 14.41 -3.80 5.60
N ASP A 178 14.65 -4.20 4.37
CA ASP A 178 14.11 -3.59 3.15
C ASP A 178 12.69 -4.05 2.78
N ARG A 179 11.96 -4.67 3.71
CA ARG A 179 10.65 -5.28 3.48
C ARG A 179 9.58 -4.69 4.38
N THR A 180 8.34 -4.68 3.91
CA THR A 180 7.19 -4.36 4.76
C THR A 180 6.12 -5.43 4.65
N VAL A 181 5.42 -5.68 5.75
CA VAL A 181 4.19 -6.46 5.81
C VAL A 181 3.06 -5.55 6.30
N ALA A 182 1.96 -5.59 5.59
CA ALA A 182 0.71 -4.93 5.95
C ALA A 182 -0.41 -5.97 6.04
N VAL A 183 -1.08 -6.06 7.17
CA VAL A 183 -2.22 -6.95 7.40
C VAL A 183 -3.45 -6.10 7.63
N THR A 184 -4.52 -6.36 6.90
CA THR A 184 -5.83 -5.72 7.10
C THR A 184 -6.87 -6.79 7.37
N ILE A 185 -7.52 -6.74 8.54
CA ILE A 185 -8.58 -7.65 8.95
C ILE A 185 -9.88 -6.86 9.04
N ALA A 186 -10.89 -7.25 8.28
CA ALA A 186 -12.22 -6.67 8.40
C ALA A 186 -12.80 -6.98 9.79
N ARG A 187 -13.42 -5.98 10.44
CA ARG A 187 -14.04 -6.19 11.76
C ARG A 187 -15.21 -7.18 11.72
N THR A 188 -15.75 -7.44 10.55
CA THR A 188 -16.76 -8.47 10.31
C THR A 188 -16.19 -9.89 10.38
N LEU A 189 -14.86 -10.05 10.34
CA LEU A 189 -14.21 -11.32 10.59
C LEU A 189 -14.16 -11.57 12.10
N HIS A 190 -15.13 -12.34 12.61
CA HIS A 190 -15.27 -12.61 14.04
C HIS A 190 -14.15 -13.54 14.53
N VAL A 191 -13.06 -12.97 15.02
CA VAL A 191 -11.94 -13.66 15.68
C VAL A 191 -11.89 -13.27 17.16
N ALA A 192 -11.31 -14.12 18.00
CA ALA A 192 -11.27 -13.89 19.46
C ALA A 192 -10.51 -12.59 19.83
N SER A 193 -9.46 -12.25 19.07
CA SER A 193 -8.67 -11.02 19.26
C SER A 193 -8.09 -10.57 17.92
N LEU A 194 -8.50 -9.41 17.45
CA LEU A 194 -7.95 -8.81 16.22
C LEU A 194 -6.46 -8.48 16.34
N ASP A 195 -6.01 -8.05 17.53
CA ASP A 195 -4.59 -7.76 17.80
C ASP A 195 -3.75 -9.03 17.63
N LYS A 196 -4.12 -10.10 18.30
CA LYS A 196 -3.39 -11.38 18.23
C LYS A 196 -3.43 -11.99 16.84
N ALA A 197 -4.59 -11.92 16.16
CA ALA A 197 -4.73 -12.40 14.80
C ALA A 197 -3.82 -11.63 13.83
N ALA A 198 -3.80 -10.30 13.89
CA ALA A 198 -2.97 -9.47 13.02
C ALA A 198 -1.47 -9.72 13.25
N VAL A 199 -1.04 -9.82 14.52
CA VAL A 199 0.34 -10.14 14.88
C VAL A 199 0.71 -11.54 14.39
N GLY A 200 -0.11 -12.55 14.69
CA GLY A 200 0.15 -13.94 14.29
C GLY A 200 0.21 -14.12 12.76
N VAL A 201 -0.64 -13.44 12.00
CA VAL A 201 -0.57 -13.42 10.53
C VAL A 201 0.76 -12.81 10.06
N ALA A 202 1.13 -11.63 10.58
CA ALA A 202 2.35 -10.96 10.17
C ALA A 202 3.62 -11.76 10.51
N GLU A 203 3.67 -12.41 11.68
CA GLU A 203 4.80 -13.28 12.09
C GLU A 203 4.99 -14.46 11.13
N ARG A 204 3.91 -15.13 10.74
CA ARG A 204 3.96 -16.26 9.79
C ARG A 204 4.38 -15.81 8.40
N VAL A 205 3.85 -14.68 7.92
CA VAL A 205 4.27 -14.10 6.64
C VAL A 205 5.75 -13.80 6.62
N LEU A 206 6.29 -13.18 7.67
CA LEU A 206 7.72 -12.89 7.77
C LEU A 206 8.56 -14.18 7.85
N ALA A 207 8.11 -15.19 8.58
CA ALA A 207 8.79 -16.48 8.68
C ALA A 207 8.82 -17.22 7.32
N ASN A 208 7.70 -17.25 6.59
CA ASN A 208 7.60 -17.91 5.30
C ASN A 208 8.36 -17.16 4.19
N TRP A 209 8.42 -15.83 4.26
CA TRP A 209 9.11 -15.01 3.26
C TRP A 209 10.63 -15.03 3.41
N GLY A 210 11.15 -15.48 4.54
CA GLY A 210 12.59 -15.58 4.81
C GLY A 210 13.25 -16.89 4.36
N GLN A 211 12.45 -17.86 3.85
CA GLN A 211 12.94 -19.19 3.44
C GLN A 211 13.37 -19.26 1.98
#